data_dc6e1d80c4e5380d96f79e13ca7b7380
#
_entry.id   dc6e1d80c4e5380d96f79e13ca7b7380
#
_cell.length_a   1.000
_cell.length_b   1.000
_cell.length_c   1.000
_cell.angle_alpha   90.00
_cell.angle_beta   90.00
_cell.angle_gamma   90.00
#
_symmetry.space_group_name_H-M   'P 1'
#
loop_
_entity.id
_entity.type
_entity.pdbx_description
1 polymer ?
#
loop_
_entity_poly.entity_id
_entity_poly.type
_entity_poly.pdbx_seq_one_letter_code
_entity_poly.pdbx_strand_id
1 'polypeptide(L)'
;PSSLKDREIVSLDLGAMMAGAKYRGEFEDRLKNVLREVKEADGNIILFIDELHTIVGAGAGGDSSLDAGNMLKPALARGELRAIGATTLDEYRKYIEKDAALERRFQTVLVSEPTVEDTIAILRGLKEKYEIHHGVRITDGAIVSAAELSDRYITDRFLPDKAIDLMDEA
;
A
#
# COMPACT_ATOMS: atom_id res chain seq x y z
N PRO A 1 19.49 2.43 -6.66
CA PRO A 1 20.49 3.41 -6.26
C PRO A 1 21.24 2.93 -5.03
N SER A 2 22.55 3.23 -4.93
CA SER A 2 23.37 2.84 -3.78
C SER A 2 22.84 3.42 -2.45
N SER A 3 22.18 4.57 -2.51
CA SER A 3 21.55 5.24 -1.35
C SER A 3 20.34 4.50 -0.76
N LEU A 4 19.77 3.55 -1.48
CA LEU A 4 18.65 2.72 -1.02
C LEU A 4 19.06 1.27 -0.74
N LYS A 5 20.33 0.91 -1.01
CA LYS A 5 20.88 -0.39 -0.63
C LYS A 5 20.89 -0.47 0.90
N ASP A 6 20.54 -1.62 1.41
CA ASP A 6 20.52 -1.89 2.86
C ASP A 6 19.45 -1.11 3.67
N ARG A 7 18.45 -0.51 2.97
CA ARG A 7 17.27 0.07 3.63
C ARG A 7 16.19 -1.01 3.79
N GLU A 8 15.52 -0.97 4.92
CA GLU A 8 14.40 -1.85 5.23
C GLU A 8 13.08 -1.13 4.97
N ILE A 9 12.15 -1.80 4.27
CA ILE A 9 10.78 -1.30 4.11
C ILE A 9 9.90 -2.02 5.11
N VAL A 10 9.26 -1.26 6.00
CA VAL A 10 8.38 -1.77 7.05
C VAL A 10 6.97 -1.27 6.80
N SER A 11 6.00 -2.17 6.69
CA SER A 11 4.59 -1.82 6.57
C SER A 11 4.03 -1.36 7.92
N LEU A 12 3.45 -0.18 7.95
CA LEU A 12 2.73 0.36 9.12
C LEU A 12 1.25 -0.01 9.01
N ASP A 13 0.87 -1.10 9.67
CA ASP A 13 -0.53 -1.54 9.77
C ASP A 13 -1.22 -0.94 11.00
N LEU A 14 -1.87 0.20 10.80
CA LEU A 14 -2.62 0.87 11.86
C LEU A 14 -3.84 0.07 12.33
N GLY A 15 -4.47 -0.70 11.44
CA GLY A 15 -5.60 -1.55 11.76
C GLY A 15 -5.21 -2.66 12.74
N ALA A 16 -4.12 -3.36 12.46
CA ALA A 16 -3.58 -4.38 13.37
C ALA A 16 -3.13 -3.79 14.71
N MET A 17 -2.53 -2.60 14.70
CA MET A 17 -2.12 -1.92 15.94
C MET A 17 -3.33 -1.53 16.82
N MET A 18 -4.42 -1.11 16.20
CA MET A 18 -5.68 -0.79 16.89
C MET A 18 -6.38 -2.04 17.43
N ALA A 19 -6.50 -3.08 16.61
CA ALA A 19 -7.14 -4.35 17.00
C ALA A 19 -6.45 -5.02 18.20
N GLY A 20 -5.14 -4.82 18.36
CA GLY A 20 -4.38 -5.33 19.49
C GLY A 20 -4.36 -4.44 20.74
N ALA A 21 -4.96 -3.25 20.70
CA ALA A 21 -4.98 -2.31 21.81
C ALA A 21 -6.28 -2.46 22.63
N LYS A 22 -6.16 -2.53 23.96
CA LYS A 22 -7.31 -2.64 24.86
C LYS A 22 -8.03 -1.30 25.07
N TYR A 23 -7.32 -0.19 24.90
CA TYR A 23 -7.81 1.17 25.06
C TYR A 23 -6.98 2.15 24.22
N ARG A 24 -7.52 3.33 23.96
CA ARG A 24 -6.94 4.37 23.11
C ARG A 24 -5.48 4.73 23.46
N GLY A 25 -5.17 4.92 24.74
CA GLY A 25 -3.81 5.28 25.15
C GLY A 25 -2.76 4.21 24.84
N GLU A 26 -3.15 2.93 24.84
CA GLU A 26 -2.25 1.84 24.46
C GLU A 26 -1.89 1.90 22.97
N PHE A 27 -2.84 2.23 22.10
CA PHE A 27 -2.59 2.46 20.67
C PHE A 27 -1.63 3.65 20.45
N GLU A 28 -1.90 4.78 21.14
CA GLU A 28 -1.03 5.96 21.03
C GLU A 28 0.40 5.66 21.47
N ASP A 29 0.58 4.94 22.57
CA ASP A 29 1.90 4.57 23.07
C ASP A 29 2.65 3.63 22.15
N ARG A 30 1.95 2.64 21.55
CA ARG A 30 2.52 1.76 20.52
C ARG A 30 2.98 2.56 19.31
N LEU A 31 2.15 3.46 18.79
CA LEU A 31 2.49 4.29 17.64
C LEU A 31 3.67 5.21 17.95
N LYS A 32 3.73 5.83 19.14
CA LYS A 32 4.88 6.63 19.60
C LYS A 32 6.17 5.81 19.62
N ASN A 33 6.11 4.58 20.11
CA ASN A 33 7.27 3.69 20.15
C ASN A 33 7.78 3.37 18.75
N VAL A 34 6.90 2.99 17.82
CA VAL A 34 7.26 2.74 16.41
C VAL A 34 7.90 3.99 15.78
N LEU A 35 7.28 5.16 15.96
CA LEU A 35 7.82 6.40 15.40
C LEU A 35 9.20 6.76 15.99
N ARG A 36 9.44 6.47 17.27
CA ARG A 36 10.74 6.65 17.91
C ARG A 36 11.79 5.72 17.30
N GLU A 37 11.50 4.42 17.19
CA GLU A 37 12.41 3.44 16.59
C GLU A 37 12.77 3.79 15.15
N VAL A 38 11.78 4.21 14.35
CA VAL A 38 12.01 4.65 12.96
C VAL A 38 12.90 5.87 12.89
N LYS A 39 12.75 6.83 13.82
CA LYS A 39 13.62 8.01 13.89
C LYS A 39 15.05 7.66 14.34
N GLU A 40 15.19 6.78 15.32
CA GLU A 40 16.49 6.30 15.83
C GLU A 40 17.25 5.48 14.77
N ALA A 41 16.55 4.86 13.82
CA ALA A 41 17.15 4.15 12.70
C ALA A 41 17.82 5.06 11.66
N ASP A 42 17.79 6.38 11.85
CA ASP A 42 18.48 7.40 11.02
C ASP A 42 18.27 7.21 9.51
N GLY A 43 17.02 6.97 9.14
CA GLY A 43 16.60 6.78 7.75
C GLY A 43 16.95 5.41 7.15
N ASN A 44 17.38 4.42 7.94
CA ASN A 44 17.55 3.05 7.48
C ASN A 44 16.20 2.34 7.28
N ILE A 45 15.14 2.81 7.96
CA ILE A 45 13.78 2.31 7.80
C ILE A 45 12.99 3.27 6.92
N ILE A 46 12.28 2.70 5.95
CA ILE A 46 11.28 3.37 5.10
C ILE A 46 9.92 2.78 5.47
N LEU A 47 9.03 3.62 5.99
CA LEU A 47 7.66 3.19 6.29
C LEU A 47 6.84 3.05 5.00
N PHE A 48 6.17 1.94 4.83
CA PHE A 48 5.09 1.80 3.84
C PHE A 48 3.75 2.00 4.56
N ILE A 49 2.97 2.95 4.08
CA ILE A 49 1.66 3.30 4.66
C ILE A 49 0.62 3.13 3.57
N ASP A 50 -0.16 2.07 3.66
CA ASP A 50 -1.29 1.88 2.77
C ASP A 50 -2.45 2.79 3.18
N GLU A 51 -3.28 3.15 2.22
CA GLU A 51 -4.40 4.08 2.41
C GLU A 51 -4.00 5.36 3.18
N LEU A 52 -2.88 5.99 2.80
CA LEU A 52 -2.32 7.18 3.47
C LEU A 52 -3.38 8.27 3.71
N HIS A 53 -4.38 8.37 2.85
CA HIS A 53 -5.49 9.31 2.99
C HIS A 53 -6.29 9.14 4.28
N THR A 54 -6.35 7.92 4.84
CA THR A 54 -7.06 7.67 6.11
C THR A 54 -6.41 8.38 7.29
N ILE A 55 -5.09 8.54 7.24
CA ILE A 55 -4.31 9.24 8.27
C ILE A 55 -4.45 10.76 8.11
N VAL A 56 -4.46 11.23 6.86
CA VAL A 56 -4.43 12.66 6.54
C VAL A 56 -5.84 13.27 6.58
N GLY A 57 -6.83 12.50 6.10
CA GLY A 57 -8.23 12.91 6.06
C GLY A 57 -9.00 12.75 7.37
N ALA A 58 -8.37 12.29 8.42
CA ALA A 58 -8.97 11.92 9.71
C ALA A 58 -9.68 13.05 10.48
N GLY A 59 -9.83 14.22 9.90
CA GLY A 59 -10.72 15.26 10.44
C GLY A 59 -12.22 14.99 10.23
N ALA A 60 -12.61 13.93 9.49
CA ALA A 60 -14.00 13.74 9.05
C ALA A 60 -14.69 12.46 9.55
N GLY A 61 -14.03 11.56 10.27
CA GLY A 61 -14.69 10.33 10.68
C GLY A 61 -13.94 9.44 11.65
N GLY A 62 -14.37 9.42 12.89
CA GLY A 62 -13.99 8.44 13.91
C GLY A 62 -12.81 8.83 14.81
N ASP A 63 -12.98 8.65 16.12
CA ASP A 63 -12.05 9.11 17.17
C ASP A 63 -10.61 8.56 17.06
N SER A 64 -10.42 7.35 16.58
CA SER A 64 -9.10 6.68 16.59
C SER A 64 -8.21 7.01 15.40
N SER A 65 -8.79 7.32 14.23
CA SER A 65 -8.02 7.79 13.06
C SER A 65 -7.50 9.23 13.24
N LEU A 66 -8.21 10.04 14.03
CA LEU A 66 -7.79 11.39 14.43
C LEU A 66 -6.45 11.38 15.18
N ASP A 67 -6.22 10.40 16.03
CA ASP A 67 -5.01 10.32 16.86
C ASP A 67 -3.79 9.92 16.05
N ALA A 68 -3.92 8.94 15.17
CA ALA A 68 -2.83 8.54 14.28
C ALA A 68 -2.45 9.70 13.35
N GLY A 69 -3.42 10.40 12.79
CA GLY A 69 -3.20 11.58 11.94
C GLY A 69 -2.47 12.70 12.67
N ASN A 70 -2.87 13.01 13.89
CA ASN A 70 -2.24 14.05 14.70
C ASN A 70 -0.77 13.73 15.06
N MET A 71 -0.41 12.45 15.10
CA MET A 71 0.95 12.02 15.42
C MET A 71 1.83 11.88 14.17
N LEU A 72 1.31 11.25 13.12
CA LEU A 72 2.06 10.97 11.90
C LEU A 72 2.22 12.18 10.98
N LYS A 73 1.16 12.96 10.78
CA LYS A 73 1.16 14.11 9.88
C LYS A 73 2.27 15.13 10.20
N PRO A 74 2.51 15.55 11.45
CA PRO A 74 3.60 16.46 11.75
C PRO A 74 4.98 15.85 11.45
N ALA A 75 5.18 14.57 11.74
CA ALA A 75 6.45 13.88 11.50
C ALA A 75 6.74 13.72 10.00
N LEU A 76 5.71 13.40 9.20
CA LEU A 76 5.78 13.37 7.74
C LEU A 76 6.03 14.76 7.15
N ALA A 77 5.30 15.77 7.60
CA ALA A 77 5.45 17.16 7.14
C ALA A 77 6.82 17.75 7.45
N ARG A 78 7.46 17.38 8.56
CA ARG A 78 8.82 17.81 8.91
C ARG A 78 9.92 17.00 8.21
N GLY A 79 9.56 15.90 7.52
CA GLY A 79 10.54 15.01 6.88
C GLY A 79 11.35 14.19 7.89
N GLU A 80 10.85 14.00 9.10
CA GLU A 80 11.47 13.18 10.14
C GLU A 80 11.34 11.67 9.85
N LEU A 81 10.40 11.32 8.97
CA LEU A 81 10.12 9.96 8.55
C LEU A 81 10.33 9.83 7.05
N ARG A 82 10.97 8.75 6.63
CA ARG A 82 10.96 8.31 5.24
C ARG A 82 9.76 7.42 5.04
N ALA A 83 8.89 7.76 4.10
CA ALA A 83 7.66 7.02 3.89
C ALA A 83 7.32 6.87 2.42
N ILE A 84 6.70 5.73 2.10
CA ILE A 84 6.00 5.46 0.86
C ILE A 84 4.52 5.38 1.23
N GLY A 85 3.71 6.29 0.72
CA GLY A 85 2.27 6.26 0.93
C GLY A 85 1.55 5.76 -0.31
N ALA A 86 0.64 4.80 -0.15
CA ALA A 86 -0.25 4.36 -1.21
C ALA A 86 -1.65 4.96 -1.01
N THR A 87 -2.29 5.35 -2.10
CA THR A 87 -3.67 5.89 -2.10
C THR A 87 -4.25 5.86 -3.51
N THR A 88 -5.55 6.08 -3.65
CA THR A 88 -6.18 6.26 -4.96
C THR A 88 -6.01 7.70 -5.47
N LEU A 89 -6.17 7.91 -6.78
CA LEU A 89 -6.09 9.26 -7.36
C LEU A 89 -7.14 10.21 -6.79
N ASP A 90 -8.34 9.72 -6.55
CA ASP A 90 -9.43 10.54 -6.02
C ASP A 90 -9.19 10.96 -4.57
N GLU A 91 -8.71 10.03 -3.75
CA GLU A 91 -8.35 10.30 -2.35
C GLU A 91 -7.11 11.20 -2.25
N TYR A 92 -6.13 11.03 -3.16
CA TYR A 92 -4.98 11.92 -3.27
C TYR A 92 -5.43 13.37 -3.51
N ARG A 93 -6.27 13.62 -4.53
CA ARG A 93 -6.79 14.94 -4.85
C ARG A 93 -7.62 15.55 -3.74
N LYS A 94 -8.35 14.71 -3.02
CA LYS A 94 -9.25 15.16 -1.96
C LYS A 94 -8.53 15.53 -0.67
N TYR A 95 -7.49 14.78 -0.28
CA TYR A 95 -6.85 14.89 1.02
C TYR A 95 -5.39 15.29 1.00
N ILE A 96 -4.57 14.77 0.08
CA ILE A 96 -3.12 15.00 0.07
C ILE A 96 -2.77 16.28 -0.69
N GLU A 97 -3.27 16.44 -1.90
CA GLU A 97 -2.97 17.59 -2.78
C GLU A 97 -3.40 18.92 -2.15
N LYS A 98 -4.46 18.92 -1.34
CA LYS A 98 -4.95 20.12 -0.64
C LYS A 98 -4.13 20.48 0.60
N ASP A 99 -3.29 19.60 1.07
CA ASP A 99 -2.44 19.82 2.22
C ASP A 99 -1.05 20.25 1.78
N ALA A 100 -0.80 21.56 1.75
CA ALA A 100 0.47 22.12 1.28
C ALA A 100 1.71 21.61 2.06
N ALA A 101 1.55 21.11 3.28
CA ALA A 101 2.65 20.58 4.07
C ALA A 101 3.04 19.16 3.60
N LEU A 102 2.07 18.34 3.21
CA LEU A 102 2.28 17.00 2.70
C LEU A 102 2.63 17.00 1.20
N GLU A 103 1.95 17.80 0.41
CA GLU A 103 2.21 17.94 -1.03
C GLU A 103 3.68 18.24 -1.32
N ARG A 104 4.31 19.11 -0.52
CA ARG A 104 5.74 19.44 -0.65
C ARG A 104 6.69 18.33 -0.23
N ARG A 105 6.20 17.30 0.44
CA ARG A 105 7.03 16.21 1.02
C ARG A 105 6.91 14.90 0.29
N PHE A 106 5.81 14.70 -0.43
CA PHE A 106 5.57 13.50 -1.21
C PHE A 106 5.73 13.77 -2.70
N GLN A 107 6.66 13.06 -3.33
CA GLN A 107 6.73 12.99 -4.79
C GLN A 107 5.72 11.94 -5.26
N THR A 108 4.82 12.33 -6.15
CA THR A 108 3.83 11.41 -6.72
C THR A 108 4.45 10.45 -7.72
N VAL A 109 4.09 9.19 -7.63
CA VAL A 109 4.41 8.13 -8.59
C VAL A 109 3.09 7.51 -9.03
N LEU A 110 2.70 7.75 -10.27
CA LEU A 110 1.48 7.16 -10.82
C LEU A 110 1.74 5.69 -11.17
N VAL A 111 0.94 4.80 -10.60
CA VAL A 111 0.88 3.39 -10.96
C VAL A 111 -0.35 3.18 -11.83
N SER A 112 -0.15 3.05 -13.13
CA SER A 112 -1.22 2.80 -14.09
C SER A 112 -1.57 1.33 -14.17
N GLU A 113 -2.79 1.03 -14.63
CA GLU A 113 -3.19 -0.33 -14.97
C GLU A 113 -2.23 -0.92 -16.02
N PRO A 114 -1.72 -2.16 -15.81
CA PRO A 114 -0.84 -2.80 -16.77
C PRO A 114 -1.60 -3.18 -18.06
N THR A 115 -0.87 -3.31 -19.15
CA THR A 115 -1.42 -3.85 -20.39
C THR A 115 -1.71 -5.34 -20.26
N VAL A 116 -2.43 -5.94 -21.25
CA VAL A 116 -2.65 -7.38 -21.28
C VAL A 116 -1.32 -8.13 -21.35
N GLU A 117 -0.36 -7.65 -22.16
CA GLU A 117 0.98 -8.23 -22.29
C GLU A 117 1.76 -8.18 -20.96
N ASP A 118 1.72 -7.03 -20.26
CA ASP A 118 2.35 -6.88 -18.95
C ASP A 118 1.69 -7.81 -17.93
N THR A 119 0.37 -7.93 -17.99
CA THR A 119 -0.41 -8.84 -17.12
C THR A 119 -0.01 -10.30 -17.35
N ILE A 120 0.15 -10.74 -18.59
CA ILE A 120 0.65 -12.10 -18.90
C ILE A 120 2.02 -12.33 -18.26
N ALA A 121 2.92 -11.32 -18.33
CA ALA A 121 4.24 -11.42 -17.70
C ALA A 121 4.13 -11.51 -16.16
N ILE A 122 3.25 -10.74 -15.54
CA ILE A 122 2.97 -10.80 -14.10
C ILE A 122 2.44 -12.18 -13.70
N LEU A 123 1.42 -12.71 -14.41
CA LEU A 123 0.85 -14.02 -14.14
C LEU A 123 1.87 -15.16 -14.30
N ARG A 124 2.76 -15.08 -15.29
CA ARG A 124 3.87 -16.02 -15.44
C ARG A 124 4.82 -16.00 -14.23
N GLY A 125 5.07 -14.81 -13.67
CA GLY A 125 5.86 -14.64 -12.44
C GLY A 125 5.19 -15.20 -11.19
N LEU A 126 3.87 -15.22 -11.15
CA LEU A 126 3.07 -15.74 -10.03
C LEU A 126 2.77 -17.23 -10.14
N LYS A 127 2.82 -17.79 -11.36
CA LYS A 127 2.40 -19.15 -11.71
C LYS A 127 2.88 -20.20 -10.70
N GLU A 128 4.16 -20.25 -10.40
CA GLU A 128 4.75 -21.27 -9.52
C GLU A 128 4.13 -21.25 -8.11
N LYS A 129 3.86 -20.05 -7.58
CA LYS A 129 3.23 -19.90 -6.26
C LYS A 129 1.82 -20.46 -6.23
N TYR A 130 1.04 -20.20 -7.29
CA TYR A 130 -0.33 -20.70 -7.42
C TYR A 130 -0.35 -22.22 -7.70
N GLU A 131 0.54 -22.73 -8.54
CA GLU A 131 0.71 -24.19 -8.76
C GLU A 131 1.00 -24.93 -7.47
N ILE A 132 1.89 -24.40 -6.63
CA ILE A 132 2.23 -25.00 -5.32
C ILE A 132 1.04 -24.91 -4.35
N HIS A 133 0.36 -23.76 -4.30
CA HIS A 133 -0.75 -23.53 -3.39
C HIS A 133 -1.93 -24.46 -3.67
N HIS A 134 -2.32 -24.57 -4.94
CA HIS A 134 -3.47 -25.37 -5.37
C HIS A 134 -3.14 -26.83 -5.74
N GLY A 135 -1.87 -27.19 -5.84
CA GLY A 135 -1.44 -28.54 -6.19
C GLY A 135 -1.77 -28.92 -7.64
N VAL A 136 -1.86 -27.94 -8.54
CA VAL A 136 -2.23 -28.10 -9.95
C VAL A 136 -1.13 -27.57 -10.86
N ARG A 137 -1.22 -27.84 -12.17
CA ARG A 137 -0.38 -27.25 -13.19
C ARG A 137 -1.18 -26.23 -14.00
N ILE A 138 -0.65 -25.02 -14.11
CA ILE A 138 -1.24 -23.94 -14.90
C ILE A 138 -0.52 -23.89 -16.26
N THR A 139 -1.26 -24.04 -17.34
CA THR A 139 -0.67 -23.96 -18.68
C THR A 139 -0.42 -22.50 -19.09
N ASP A 140 0.51 -22.26 -20.00
CA ASP A 140 0.73 -20.89 -20.52
C ASP A 140 -0.50 -20.38 -21.28
N GLY A 141 -1.24 -21.26 -21.96
CA GLY A 141 -2.52 -20.91 -22.60
C GLY A 141 -3.58 -20.45 -21.60
N ALA A 142 -3.64 -21.04 -20.41
CA ALA A 142 -4.56 -20.58 -19.35
C ALA A 142 -4.17 -19.16 -18.85
N ILE A 143 -2.88 -18.89 -18.69
CA ILE A 143 -2.39 -17.57 -18.30
C ILE A 143 -2.77 -16.50 -19.34
N VAL A 144 -2.53 -16.78 -20.62
CA VAL A 144 -2.89 -15.86 -21.72
C VAL A 144 -4.40 -15.64 -21.74
N SER A 145 -5.18 -16.73 -21.64
CA SER A 145 -6.65 -16.63 -21.61
C SER A 145 -7.17 -15.86 -20.41
N ALA A 146 -6.59 -16.04 -19.22
CA ALA A 146 -6.98 -15.31 -18.03
C ALA A 146 -6.79 -13.79 -18.21
N ALA A 147 -5.66 -13.36 -18.78
CA ALA A 147 -5.39 -11.95 -19.05
C ALA A 147 -6.34 -11.39 -20.13
N GLU A 148 -6.47 -12.05 -21.28
CA GLU A 148 -7.28 -11.58 -22.40
C GLU A 148 -8.79 -11.56 -22.09
N LEU A 149 -9.29 -12.63 -21.44
CA LEU A 149 -10.72 -12.74 -21.14
C LEU A 149 -11.14 -11.83 -20.00
N SER A 150 -10.30 -11.68 -18.98
CA SER A 150 -10.58 -10.72 -17.91
C SER A 150 -10.61 -9.28 -18.43
N ASP A 151 -9.69 -8.92 -19.32
CA ASP A 151 -9.68 -7.59 -19.93
C ASP A 151 -10.95 -7.34 -20.74
N ARG A 152 -11.38 -8.33 -21.54
CA ARG A 152 -12.52 -8.18 -22.44
C ARG A 152 -13.88 -8.22 -21.73
N TYR A 153 -14.04 -9.06 -20.71
CA TYR A 153 -15.36 -9.38 -20.15
C TYR A 153 -15.59 -8.87 -18.73
N ILE A 154 -14.54 -8.59 -17.96
CA ILE A 154 -14.65 -8.03 -16.61
C ILE A 154 -14.35 -6.54 -16.67
N THR A 155 -15.39 -5.72 -16.66
CA THR A 155 -15.30 -4.27 -16.87
C THR A 155 -15.33 -3.45 -15.58
N ASP A 156 -15.67 -4.05 -14.47
CA ASP A 156 -15.81 -3.43 -13.14
C ASP A 156 -14.58 -3.60 -12.25
N ARG A 157 -13.52 -4.26 -12.74
CA ARG A 157 -12.25 -4.50 -12.08
C ARG A 157 -11.08 -4.19 -13.01
N PHE A 158 -9.90 -4.05 -12.43
CA PHE A 158 -8.67 -3.67 -13.13
C PHE A 158 -7.68 -4.84 -13.24
N LEU A 159 -6.83 -4.78 -14.28
CA LEU A 159 -5.66 -5.62 -14.39
C LEU A 159 -4.59 -5.14 -13.38
N PRO A 160 -3.76 -6.03 -12.81
CA PRO A 160 -3.73 -7.49 -13.05
C PRO A 160 -4.72 -8.28 -12.21
N ASP A 161 -5.38 -7.69 -11.22
CA ASP A 161 -6.16 -8.38 -10.19
C ASP A 161 -7.27 -9.26 -10.78
N LYS A 162 -8.07 -8.73 -11.71
CA LYS A 162 -9.12 -9.50 -12.37
C LYS A 162 -8.62 -10.72 -13.14
N ALA A 163 -7.38 -10.70 -13.64
CA ALA A 163 -6.76 -11.84 -14.30
C ALA A 163 -6.17 -12.84 -13.29
N ILE A 164 -5.66 -12.33 -12.16
CA ILE A 164 -5.21 -13.16 -11.04
C ILE A 164 -6.39 -13.94 -10.47
N ASP A 165 -7.52 -13.25 -10.21
CA ASP A 165 -8.75 -13.88 -9.71
C ASP A 165 -9.22 -15.02 -10.62
N LEU A 166 -9.23 -14.81 -11.96
CA LEU A 166 -9.58 -15.87 -12.91
C LEU A 166 -8.61 -17.06 -12.85
N MET A 167 -7.33 -16.82 -12.60
CA MET A 167 -6.34 -17.89 -12.48
C MET A 167 -6.46 -18.64 -11.15
N ASP A 168 -6.87 -17.94 -10.09
CA ASP A 168 -7.00 -18.47 -8.74
C ASP A 168 -8.28 -19.31 -8.55
N GLU A 169 -9.38 -18.87 -9.19
CA GLU A 169 -10.71 -19.48 -9.02
C GLU A 169 -11.01 -20.59 -10.05
N ALA A 170 -10.22 -20.74 -11.12
CA ALA A 170 -10.43 -21.72 -12.17
C ALA A 170 -9.82 -23.09 -11.82
#